data_56f17d8b5c7d9cd1ba2b5156fdca8305
#
_entry.id   56f17d8b5c7d9cd1ba2b5156fdca8305
#
_cell.length_a   1.000
_cell.length_b   1.000
_cell.length_c   1.000
_cell.angle_alpha   90.00
_cell.angle_beta   90.00
_cell.angle_gamma   90.00
#
_symmetry.space_group_name_H-M   'P 1'
#
loop_
_entity.id
_entity.type
_entity.pdbx_description
1 polymer ?
#
loop_
_entity_poly.entity_id
_entity_poly.type
_entity_poly.pdbx_seq_one_letter_code
_entity_poly.pdbx_strand_id
1 'polypeptide(L)'
;MAGTDYFSIYELYYLIGAFDGDTLLGLPGLDELSLPSEAVWGIAHESLKAKGLVGDDDDLTKAGFVVVETLKDYCTGYSLTVVNNAYVMLTGNHGESVILIDSQEGFQLLRIGPLARLAFFQEKLPSLLLREPQADEGDFLTKEEALSPEIEEALAGDDTVVIQHYPLRQMLESKQRDDLVVSWLFREIDGRLYGVETSKQVLQRFSQYFFLERCYTWLGIPFREEDFA
;
A
#
# COMPACT_ATOMS: atom_id res chain seq x y z
N MET A 1 11.59 8.77 -24.02
CA MET A 1 11.62 9.70 -22.88
C MET A 1 11.72 8.81 -21.66
N ALA A 2 12.85 8.81 -20.94
CA ALA A 2 12.96 8.10 -19.66
C ALA A 2 12.01 8.82 -18.69
N GLY A 3 11.06 8.08 -18.13
CA GLY A 3 9.99 8.68 -17.34
C GLY A 3 10.54 9.30 -16.06
N THR A 4 10.22 10.57 -15.85
CA THR A 4 10.38 11.27 -14.57
C THR A 4 9.51 10.66 -13.46
N ASP A 5 8.70 9.66 -13.80
CA ASP A 5 7.61 9.14 -12.98
C ASP A 5 8.01 7.94 -12.10
N TYR A 6 9.19 7.35 -12.34
CA TYR A 6 9.68 6.19 -11.59
C TYR A 6 10.97 6.49 -10.86
N PHE A 7 11.07 5.99 -9.64
CA PHE A 7 12.22 6.11 -8.77
C PHE A 7 12.86 4.74 -8.53
N SER A 8 14.18 4.68 -8.55
CA SER A 8 14.88 3.55 -7.94
C SER A 8 14.78 3.63 -6.41
N ILE A 9 14.99 2.51 -5.73
CA ILE A 9 15.01 2.49 -4.26
C ILE A 9 16.07 3.43 -3.70
N TYR A 10 17.23 3.54 -4.35
CA TYR A 10 18.32 4.42 -3.94
C TYR A 10 18.00 5.91 -4.12
N GLU A 11 17.25 6.27 -5.16
CA GLU A 11 16.75 7.64 -5.34
C GLU A 11 15.77 8.03 -4.24
N LEU A 12 14.87 7.11 -3.84
CA LEU A 12 13.95 7.34 -2.73
C LEU A 12 14.72 7.56 -1.43
N TYR A 13 15.72 6.70 -1.13
CA TYR A 13 16.54 6.86 0.05
C TYR A 13 17.41 8.13 0.01
N TYR A 14 17.91 8.52 -1.15
CA TYR A 14 18.62 9.80 -1.33
C TYR A 14 17.71 10.98 -0.96
N LEU A 15 16.47 10.98 -1.45
CA LEU A 15 15.51 12.06 -1.21
C LEU A 15 15.03 12.14 0.24
N ILE A 16 14.85 11.00 0.93
CA ILE A 16 14.47 11.03 2.36
C ILE A 16 15.62 11.50 3.26
N GLY A 17 16.85 11.33 2.81
CA GLY A 17 18.03 11.91 3.49
C GLY A 17 17.97 13.43 3.62
N ALA A 18 17.22 14.13 2.76
CA ALA A 18 17.05 15.59 2.83
C ALA A 18 16.29 16.07 4.09
N PHE A 19 15.61 15.17 4.80
CA PHE A 19 14.95 15.45 6.09
C PHE A 19 15.38 14.48 7.21
N ASP A 20 16.61 13.97 7.13
CA ASP A 20 17.18 12.99 8.06
C ASP A 20 16.34 11.69 8.17
N GLY A 21 15.59 11.33 7.13
CA GLY A 21 14.87 10.07 7.04
C GLY A 21 15.83 8.91 6.73
N ASP A 22 15.57 7.76 7.31
CA ASP A 22 16.38 6.53 7.16
C ASP A 22 15.54 5.29 6.80
N THR A 23 14.24 5.40 6.86
CA THR A 23 13.34 4.25 6.69
C THR A 23 12.11 4.60 5.85
N LEU A 24 11.82 3.76 4.86
CA LEU A 24 10.57 3.75 4.11
C LEU A 24 9.80 2.49 4.48
N LEU A 25 8.75 2.63 5.28
CA LEU A 25 7.96 1.50 5.76
C LEU A 25 7.40 0.68 4.60
N GLY A 26 7.58 -0.64 4.69
CA GLY A 26 7.19 -1.59 3.66
C GLY A 26 8.24 -1.84 2.59
N LEU A 27 9.31 -1.04 2.52
CA LEU A 27 10.45 -1.28 1.64
C LEU A 27 11.64 -1.85 2.42
N PRO A 28 12.55 -2.58 1.74
CA PRO A 28 13.79 -3.05 2.36
C PRO A 28 14.59 -1.89 2.94
N GLY A 29 15.09 -2.04 4.18
CA GLY A 29 15.97 -1.06 4.80
C GLY A 29 17.33 -0.94 4.07
N LEU A 30 18.04 0.16 4.30
CA LEU A 30 19.37 0.34 3.71
C LEU A 30 20.39 -0.72 4.17
N ASP A 31 20.19 -1.31 5.33
CA ASP A 31 20.98 -2.42 5.87
C ASP A 31 20.68 -3.76 5.19
N GLU A 32 19.47 -3.94 4.66
CA GLU A 32 19.06 -5.11 3.87
C GLU A 32 19.52 -4.98 2.40
N LEU A 33 19.58 -3.76 1.90
CA LEU A 33 20.21 -3.44 0.63
C LEU A 33 21.72 -3.53 0.84
N SER A 34 22.44 -4.30 0.03
CA SER A 34 23.92 -4.29 0.03
C SER A 34 24.39 -2.85 0.12
N LEU A 35 25.06 -2.47 1.23
CA LEU A 35 25.43 -1.08 1.57
C LEU A 35 25.82 -0.32 0.30
N PRO A 36 25.06 0.70 -0.10
CA PRO A 36 25.34 1.38 -1.34
C PRO A 36 26.70 2.04 -1.26
N SER A 37 27.58 1.68 -2.19
CA SER A 37 28.88 2.35 -2.33
C SER A 37 28.65 3.82 -2.68
N GLU A 38 29.65 4.67 -2.45
CA GLU A 38 29.63 6.08 -2.87
C GLU A 38 29.22 6.24 -4.36
N ALA A 39 29.61 5.25 -5.20
CA ALA A 39 29.23 5.22 -6.61
C ALA A 39 27.70 5.07 -6.81
N VAL A 40 26.99 4.29 -5.99
CA VAL A 40 25.53 4.11 -6.08
C VAL A 40 24.80 5.41 -5.73
N TRP A 41 25.28 6.12 -4.69
CA TRP A 41 24.73 7.44 -4.34
C TRP A 41 25.00 8.47 -5.44
N GLY A 42 26.19 8.44 -6.06
CA GLY A 42 26.49 9.28 -7.23
C GLY A 42 25.54 9.02 -8.41
N ILE A 43 25.24 7.74 -8.71
CA ILE A 43 24.27 7.37 -9.75
C ILE A 43 22.87 7.89 -9.41
N ALA A 44 22.41 7.71 -8.18
CA ALA A 44 21.09 8.20 -7.75
C ALA A 44 21.00 9.74 -7.87
N HIS A 45 22.02 10.45 -7.45
CA HIS A 45 22.10 11.90 -7.55
C HIS A 45 22.05 12.39 -9.01
N GLU A 46 22.89 11.83 -9.91
CA GLU A 46 22.89 12.19 -11.32
C GLU A 46 21.53 11.87 -11.99
N SER A 47 20.89 10.77 -11.61
CA SER A 47 19.56 10.44 -12.11
C SER A 47 18.51 11.44 -11.63
N LEU A 48 18.56 11.89 -10.38
CA LEU A 48 17.67 12.92 -9.84
C LEU A 48 17.90 14.28 -10.51
N LYS A 49 19.15 14.63 -10.87
CA LYS A 49 19.45 15.80 -11.71
C LYS A 49 18.84 15.66 -13.10
N ALA A 50 18.99 14.52 -13.75
CA ALA A 50 18.41 14.25 -15.06
C ALA A 50 16.87 14.33 -15.05
N LYS A 51 16.22 14.00 -13.92
CA LYS A 51 14.78 14.16 -13.66
C LYS A 51 14.37 15.60 -13.32
N GLY A 52 15.34 16.50 -13.12
CA GLY A 52 15.09 17.89 -12.74
C GLY A 52 14.62 18.07 -11.30
N LEU A 53 14.92 17.11 -10.42
CA LEU A 53 14.57 17.16 -8.99
C LEU A 53 15.69 17.77 -8.14
N VAL A 54 16.94 17.66 -8.60
CA VAL A 54 18.12 18.30 -8.06
C VAL A 54 18.66 19.27 -9.13
N GLY A 55 19.06 20.45 -8.71
CA GLY A 55 19.64 21.49 -9.58
C GLY A 55 21.13 21.30 -9.83
N ASP A 56 21.71 22.14 -10.70
CA ASP A 56 23.16 22.13 -11.01
C ASP A 56 24.03 22.52 -9.80
N ASP A 57 23.45 23.24 -8.84
CA ASP A 57 24.05 23.67 -7.58
C ASP A 57 23.89 22.63 -6.44
N ASP A 58 23.39 21.45 -6.77
CA ASP A 58 23.10 20.34 -5.85
C ASP A 58 21.95 20.62 -4.86
N ASP A 59 21.25 21.74 -5.00
CA ASP A 59 20.06 22.06 -4.23
C ASP A 59 18.79 21.39 -4.83
N LEU A 60 17.77 21.17 -3.98
CA LEU A 60 16.49 20.69 -4.45
C LEU A 60 15.79 21.74 -5.33
N THR A 61 15.33 21.32 -6.48
CA THR A 61 14.43 22.15 -7.29
C THR A 61 13.05 22.26 -6.63
N LYS A 62 12.19 23.14 -7.15
CA LYS A 62 10.80 23.21 -6.70
C LYS A 62 10.07 21.87 -6.85
N ALA A 63 10.34 21.12 -7.92
CA ALA A 63 9.77 19.78 -8.14
C ALA A 63 10.35 18.78 -7.14
N GLY A 64 11.66 18.80 -6.90
CA GLY A 64 12.32 17.97 -5.90
C GLY A 64 11.77 18.21 -4.50
N PHE A 65 11.54 19.46 -4.13
CA PHE A 65 10.94 19.81 -2.84
C PHE A 65 9.54 19.20 -2.68
N VAL A 66 8.69 19.22 -3.71
CA VAL A 66 7.36 18.60 -3.66
C VAL A 66 7.45 17.07 -3.46
N VAL A 67 8.42 16.42 -4.10
CA VAL A 67 8.65 14.97 -3.93
C VAL A 67 9.13 14.67 -2.51
N VAL A 68 10.09 15.44 -1.98
CA VAL A 68 10.60 15.30 -0.61
C VAL A 68 9.50 15.49 0.42
N GLU A 69 8.66 16.52 0.29
CA GLU A 69 7.50 16.73 1.19
C GLU A 69 6.49 15.57 1.10
N THR A 70 6.30 15.00 -0.10
CA THR A 70 5.43 13.82 -0.26
C THR A 70 6.01 12.58 0.43
N LEU A 71 7.33 12.36 0.32
CA LEU A 71 8.01 11.27 1.01
C LEU A 71 8.00 11.48 2.54
N LYS A 72 8.15 12.72 3.00
CA LYS A 72 8.04 13.05 4.43
C LYS A 72 6.65 12.73 4.98
N ASP A 73 5.58 13.06 4.25
CA ASP A 73 4.22 12.67 4.62
C ASP A 73 4.06 11.14 4.65
N TYR A 74 4.70 10.42 3.73
CA TYR A 74 4.74 8.96 3.77
C TYR A 74 5.43 8.45 5.04
N CYS A 75 6.62 8.96 5.37
CA CYS A 75 7.38 8.52 6.55
C CYS A 75 6.68 8.87 7.88
N THR A 76 5.83 9.89 7.91
CA THR A 76 5.13 10.35 9.12
C THR A 76 3.66 9.94 9.19
N GLY A 77 3.20 9.09 8.27
CA GLY A 77 1.83 8.59 8.23
C GLY A 77 1.45 7.76 9.46
N TYR A 78 0.15 7.58 9.68
CA TYR A 78 -0.36 6.92 10.89
C TYR A 78 -0.89 5.51 10.65
N SER A 79 -1.07 5.09 9.39
CA SER A 79 -1.55 3.77 9.00
C SER A 79 -1.02 3.40 7.63
N LEU A 80 -0.41 2.23 7.51
CA LEU A 80 0.06 1.66 6.25
C LEU A 80 -0.81 0.46 5.87
N THR A 81 -1.32 0.45 4.64
CA THR A 81 -1.97 -0.71 4.04
C THR A 81 -1.22 -1.10 2.78
N VAL A 82 -0.76 -2.33 2.72
CA VAL A 82 -0.12 -2.91 1.54
C VAL A 82 -1.14 -3.74 0.80
N VAL A 83 -1.35 -3.45 -0.48
CA VAL A 83 -2.22 -4.22 -1.38
C VAL A 83 -1.37 -4.68 -2.55
N ASN A 84 -0.98 -5.95 -2.55
CA ASN A 84 0.01 -6.51 -3.48
C ASN A 84 1.30 -5.67 -3.51
N ASN A 85 1.51 -4.91 -4.57
CA ASN A 85 2.66 -4.04 -4.79
C ASN A 85 2.40 -2.54 -4.53
N ALA A 86 1.24 -2.20 -3.97
CA ALA A 86 0.87 -0.83 -3.63
C ALA A 86 0.91 -0.61 -2.11
N TYR A 87 1.74 0.31 -1.65
CA TYR A 87 1.93 0.71 -0.25
C TYR A 87 1.17 2.01 -0.01
N VAL A 88 0.06 1.95 0.68
CA VAL A 88 -0.86 3.07 0.93
C VAL A 88 -0.65 3.60 2.33
N MET A 89 0.00 4.74 2.45
CA MET A 89 0.20 5.43 3.71
C MET A 89 -0.87 6.50 3.91
N LEU A 90 -1.67 6.36 4.96
CA LEU A 90 -2.63 7.38 5.37
C LEU A 90 -1.91 8.49 6.13
N THR A 91 -2.08 9.73 5.67
CA THR A 91 -1.45 10.91 6.26
C THR A 91 -2.46 11.71 7.08
N GLY A 92 -1.96 12.57 7.99
CA GLY A 92 -2.82 13.45 8.79
C GLY A 92 -3.46 14.61 8.01
N ASN A 93 -3.13 14.78 6.73
CA ASN A 93 -3.53 15.91 5.91
C ASN A 93 -4.85 15.62 5.17
N HIS A 94 -5.97 16.12 5.69
CA HIS A 94 -7.28 16.17 5.00
C HIS A 94 -7.75 14.87 4.33
N GLY A 95 -7.44 13.72 4.92
CA GLY A 95 -7.81 12.41 4.35
C GLY A 95 -7.00 12.01 3.11
N GLU A 96 -5.95 12.74 2.77
CA GLU A 96 -5.01 12.36 1.72
C GLU A 96 -4.21 11.11 2.10
N SER A 97 -3.69 10.44 1.09
CA SER A 97 -2.72 9.36 1.24
C SER A 97 -1.58 9.54 0.27
N VAL A 98 -0.45 8.98 0.64
CA VAL A 98 0.67 8.76 -0.27
C VAL A 98 0.70 7.27 -0.63
N ILE A 99 0.70 6.97 -1.93
CA ILE A 99 0.82 5.62 -2.43
C ILE A 99 2.19 5.46 -3.09
N LEU A 100 2.91 4.45 -2.67
CA LEU A 100 4.12 3.96 -3.32
C LEU A 100 3.75 2.68 -4.07
N ILE A 101 4.01 2.62 -5.37
CA ILE A 101 3.72 1.45 -6.20
C ILE A 101 5.03 0.87 -6.67
N ASP A 102 5.31 -0.37 -6.28
CA ASP A 102 6.45 -1.14 -6.79
C ASP A 102 6.11 -1.74 -8.16
N SER A 103 6.95 -1.50 -9.14
CA SER A 103 6.81 -2.01 -10.50
C SER A 103 8.15 -2.44 -11.07
N GLN A 104 8.14 -3.12 -12.22
CA GLN A 104 9.38 -3.52 -12.90
C GLN A 104 10.25 -2.33 -13.34
N GLU A 105 9.65 -1.14 -13.53
CA GLU A 105 10.35 0.08 -13.93
C GLU A 105 10.89 0.88 -12.73
N GLY A 106 10.48 0.52 -11.52
CA GLY A 106 10.81 1.20 -10.26
C GLY A 106 9.56 1.60 -9.49
N PHE A 107 9.73 2.51 -8.54
CA PHE A 107 8.67 2.98 -7.67
C PHE A 107 7.99 4.22 -8.23
N GLN A 108 6.66 4.21 -8.26
CA GLN A 108 5.85 5.40 -8.50
C GLN A 108 5.37 5.99 -7.18
N LEU A 109 5.39 7.30 -7.06
CA LEU A 109 4.93 8.03 -5.89
C LEU A 109 3.70 8.87 -6.26
N LEU A 110 2.57 8.62 -5.61
CA LEU A 110 1.31 9.31 -5.84
C LEU A 110 0.79 9.92 -4.54
N ARG A 111 0.29 11.16 -4.62
CA ARG A 111 -0.49 11.80 -3.54
C ARG A 111 -1.92 11.95 -4.03
N ILE A 112 -2.86 11.28 -3.37
CA ILE A 112 -4.26 11.25 -3.80
C ILE A 112 -5.25 11.37 -2.63
N GLY A 113 -6.38 12.01 -2.90
CA GLY A 113 -7.50 12.07 -1.98
C GLY A 113 -8.38 10.82 -1.99
N PRO A 114 -9.38 10.72 -1.08
CA PRO A 114 -10.20 9.51 -0.89
C PRO A 114 -10.91 9.02 -2.14
N LEU A 115 -11.51 9.90 -2.93
CA LEU A 115 -12.25 9.52 -4.15
C LEU A 115 -11.32 9.01 -5.26
N ALA A 116 -10.16 9.64 -5.46
CA ALA A 116 -9.17 9.18 -6.42
C ALA A 116 -8.58 7.82 -5.99
N ARG A 117 -8.42 7.61 -4.68
CA ARG A 117 -7.97 6.33 -4.11
C ARG A 117 -9.00 5.22 -4.33
N LEU A 118 -10.29 5.52 -4.14
CA LEU A 118 -11.37 4.59 -4.47
C LEU A 118 -11.31 4.18 -5.95
N ALA A 119 -11.25 5.13 -6.87
CA ALA A 119 -11.17 4.86 -8.31
C ALA A 119 -9.94 4.02 -8.65
N PHE A 120 -8.78 4.35 -8.08
CA PHE A 120 -7.54 3.59 -8.26
C PHE A 120 -7.70 2.12 -7.87
N PHE A 121 -8.27 1.84 -6.69
CA PHE A 121 -8.43 0.45 -6.25
C PHE A 121 -9.57 -0.29 -6.95
N GLN A 122 -10.65 0.37 -7.37
CA GLN A 122 -11.66 -0.24 -8.21
C GLN A 122 -11.10 -0.70 -9.56
N GLU A 123 -10.16 0.05 -10.13
CA GLU A 123 -9.44 -0.36 -11.34
C GLU A 123 -8.47 -1.52 -11.09
N LYS A 124 -7.78 -1.53 -9.95
CA LYS A 124 -6.79 -2.56 -9.60
C LYS A 124 -7.39 -3.87 -9.10
N LEU A 125 -8.53 -3.81 -8.43
CA LEU A 125 -9.16 -4.93 -7.74
C LEU A 125 -10.65 -5.08 -8.13
N PRO A 126 -11.00 -5.09 -9.42
CA PRO A 126 -12.40 -5.10 -9.84
C PRO A 126 -13.14 -6.35 -9.36
N SER A 127 -12.49 -7.52 -9.39
CA SER A 127 -13.09 -8.79 -8.94
C SER A 127 -13.46 -8.80 -7.45
N LEU A 128 -12.80 -8.00 -6.62
CA LEU A 128 -13.09 -7.90 -5.19
C LEU A 128 -14.02 -6.73 -4.87
N LEU A 129 -13.73 -5.53 -5.41
CA LEU A 129 -14.44 -4.30 -5.03
C LEU A 129 -15.74 -4.08 -5.81
N LEU A 130 -15.83 -4.58 -7.05
CA LEU A 130 -17.01 -4.43 -7.92
C LEU A 130 -17.77 -5.75 -8.10
N ARG A 131 -17.48 -6.76 -7.29
CA ARG A 131 -18.18 -8.04 -7.30
C ARG A 131 -19.66 -7.85 -6.92
N GLU A 132 -20.56 -8.54 -7.62
CA GLU A 132 -21.96 -8.62 -7.21
C GLU A 132 -22.11 -9.64 -6.06
N PRO A 133 -22.79 -9.27 -4.95
CA PRO A 133 -22.98 -10.17 -3.83
C PRO A 133 -23.86 -11.36 -4.21
N GLN A 134 -23.56 -12.54 -3.68
CA GLN A 134 -24.42 -13.71 -3.84
C GLN A 134 -25.67 -13.59 -2.97
N ALA A 135 -26.76 -14.28 -3.36
CA ALA A 135 -28.07 -14.14 -2.72
C ALA A 135 -28.09 -14.49 -1.22
N ASP A 136 -27.16 -15.36 -0.77
CA ASP A 136 -27.04 -15.77 0.63
C ASP A 136 -26.16 -14.85 1.49
N GLU A 137 -25.52 -13.84 0.89
CA GLU A 137 -24.60 -12.95 1.61
C GLU A 137 -25.29 -11.96 2.55
N GLY A 138 -26.62 -11.82 2.45
CA GLY A 138 -27.42 -11.07 3.42
C GLY A 138 -27.50 -11.73 4.81
N ASP A 139 -27.20 -13.02 4.90
CA ASP A 139 -27.40 -13.83 6.11
C ASP A 139 -26.15 -13.91 6.99
N PHE A 140 -25.00 -13.43 6.53
CA PHE A 140 -23.74 -13.49 7.28
C PHE A 140 -22.81 -12.31 6.96
N LEU A 141 -21.88 -12.02 7.86
CA LEU A 141 -20.75 -11.10 7.61
C LEU A 141 -19.54 -11.91 7.13
N THR A 142 -19.15 -12.93 7.93
CA THR A 142 -18.14 -13.94 7.56
C THR A 142 -18.67 -15.31 7.95
N LYS A 143 -18.19 -16.33 7.24
CA LYS A 143 -18.54 -17.72 7.50
C LYS A 143 -17.29 -18.58 7.31
N GLU A 144 -16.93 -19.35 8.34
CA GLU A 144 -15.87 -20.34 8.20
C GLU A 144 -16.28 -21.45 7.25
N GLU A 145 -15.37 -21.84 6.38
CA GLU A 145 -15.58 -22.92 5.42
C GLU A 145 -14.38 -23.89 5.43
N ALA A 146 -14.64 -25.12 5.03
CA ALA A 146 -13.56 -26.11 4.91
C ALA A 146 -12.71 -25.76 3.68
N LEU A 147 -11.39 -25.79 3.86
CA LEU A 147 -10.45 -25.62 2.77
C LEU A 147 -10.50 -26.88 1.86
N SER A 148 -11.00 -26.71 0.64
CA SER A 148 -10.92 -27.77 -0.38
C SER A 148 -9.64 -27.62 -1.21
N PRO A 149 -9.16 -28.70 -1.87
CA PRO A 149 -8.00 -28.61 -2.74
C PRO A 149 -8.14 -27.58 -3.86
N GLU A 150 -9.36 -27.41 -4.39
CA GLU A 150 -9.65 -26.43 -5.45
C GLU A 150 -9.51 -24.98 -4.96
N ILE A 151 -9.97 -24.71 -3.73
CA ILE A 151 -9.85 -23.39 -3.11
C ILE A 151 -8.39 -23.12 -2.74
N GLU A 152 -7.67 -24.14 -2.23
CA GLU A 152 -6.25 -24.01 -1.91
C GLU A 152 -5.41 -23.69 -3.16
N GLU A 153 -5.64 -24.40 -4.27
CA GLU A 153 -4.98 -24.13 -5.55
C GLU A 153 -5.31 -22.73 -6.08
N ALA A 154 -6.58 -22.32 -6.00
CA ALA A 154 -6.98 -20.99 -6.41
C ALA A 154 -6.29 -19.91 -5.57
N LEU A 155 -6.25 -20.04 -4.23
CA LEU A 155 -5.58 -19.08 -3.33
C LEU A 155 -4.06 -19.02 -3.54
N ALA A 156 -3.44 -20.07 -4.07
CA ALA A 156 -2.02 -20.07 -4.44
C ALA A 156 -1.76 -19.41 -5.82
N GLY A 157 -2.79 -19.09 -6.58
CA GLY A 157 -2.66 -18.53 -7.93
C GLY A 157 -2.39 -17.01 -7.95
N ASP A 158 -1.92 -16.53 -9.12
CA ASP A 158 -1.47 -15.15 -9.34
C ASP A 158 -2.55 -14.08 -9.15
N ASP A 159 -3.84 -14.44 -9.27
CA ASP A 159 -4.94 -13.49 -9.05
C ASP A 159 -5.34 -13.33 -7.57
N THR A 160 -4.61 -13.96 -6.66
CA THR A 160 -4.81 -13.78 -5.22
C THR A 160 -4.30 -12.43 -4.79
N VAL A 161 -5.16 -11.70 -4.08
CA VAL A 161 -4.83 -10.37 -3.56
C VAL A 161 -4.36 -10.50 -2.13
N VAL A 162 -3.16 -9.99 -1.87
CA VAL A 162 -2.58 -9.88 -0.53
C VAL A 162 -2.90 -8.50 0.02
N ILE A 163 -3.55 -8.45 1.19
CA ILE A 163 -3.77 -7.20 1.91
C ILE A 163 -3.14 -7.31 3.29
N GLN A 164 -2.21 -6.41 3.60
CA GLN A 164 -1.59 -6.28 4.91
C GLN A 164 -1.90 -4.90 5.47
N HIS A 165 -2.31 -4.83 6.72
CA HIS A 165 -2.64 -3.58 7.37
C HIS A 165 -1.84 -3.41 8.66
N TYR A 166 -1.19 -2.25 8.78
CA TYR A 166 -0.32 -1.85 9.88
C TYR A 166 -0.88 -0.57 10.51
N PRO A 167 -1.61 -0.65 11.64
CA PRO A 167 -2.12 0.52 12.34
C PRO A 167 -1.00 1.20 13.15
N LEU A 168 -0.11 1.92 12.48
CA LEU A 168 1.16 2.43 13.03
C LEU A 168 0.98 3.23 14.31
N ARG A 169 -0.05 4.09 14.38
CA ARG A 169 -0.33 4.87 15.58
C ARG A 169 -0.64 3.99 16.79
N GLN A 170 -1.43 2.93 16.60
CA GLN A 170 -1.75 1.99 17.68
C GLN A 170 -0.54 1.13 18.05
N MET A 171 0.30 0.79 17.06
CA MET A 171 1.53 0.03 17.29
C MET A 171 2.54 0.80 18.14
N LEU A 172 2.60 2.13 18.03
CA LEU A 172 3.46 2.96 18.89
C LEU A 172 3.03 2.93 20.37
N GLU A 173 1.74 2.77 20.64
CA GLU A 173 1.15 2.76 21.98
C GLU A 173 1.09 1.35 22.59
N SER A 174 1.22 0.31 21.77
CA SER A 174 1.09 -1.10 22.20
C SER A 174 2.43 -1.73 22.57
N LYS A 175 2.37 -2.65 23.55
CA LYS A 175 3.49 -3.55 23.90
C LYS A 175 3.54 -4.79 22.99
N GLN A 176 2.42 -5.14 22.36
CA GLN A 176 2.25 -6.30 21.48
C GLN A 176 2.01 -5.81 20.05
N ARG A 177 3.06 -5.27 19.42
CA ARG A 177 2.97 -4.62 18.12
C ARG A 177 2.58 -5.57 17.00
N ASP A 178 3.13 -6.77 17.01
CA ASP A 178 2.95 -7.76 15.94
C ASP A 178 1.51 -8.30 15.90
N ASP A 179 0.83 -8.38 17.06
CA ASP A 179 -0.57 -8.81 17.14
C ASP A 179 -1.56 -7.83 16.49
N LEU A 180 -1.12 -6.60 16.22
CA LEU A 180 -1.95 -5.57 15.57
C LEU A 180 -1.85 -5.62 14.04
N VAL A 181 -0.85 -6.30 13.51
CA VAL A 181 -0.68 -6.47 12.06
C VAL A 181 -1.66 -7.51 11.56
N VAL A 182 -2.44 -7.14 10.56
CA VAL A 182 -3.41 -8.03 9.93
C VAL A 182 -2.94 -8.33 8.51
N SER A 183 -2.87 -9.60 8.15
CA SER A 183 -2.47 -10.04 6.82
C SER A 183 -3.46 -11.07 6.27
N TRP A 184 -4.01 -10.77 5.10
CA TRP A 184 -5.02 -11.57 4.44
C TRP A 184 -4.64 -11.89 3.00
N LEU A 185 -5.01 -13.10 2.58
CA LEU A 185 -5.10 -13.50 1.18
C LEU A 185 -6.57 -13.50 0.79
N PHE A 186 -6.94 -12.78 -0.27
CA PHE A 186 -8.30 -12.73 -0.80
C PHE A 186 -8.36 -13.23 -2.23
N ARG A 187 -9.42 -13.98 -2.52
CA ARG A 187 -9.72 -14.46 -3.88
C ARG A 187 -11.22 -14.55 -4.11
N GLU A 188 -11.66 -14.10 -5.27
CA GLU A 188 -13.00 -14.41 -5.78
C GLU A 188 -12.94 -15.75 -6.54
N ILE A 189 -13.84 -16.68 -6.19
CA ILE A 189 -13.97 -18.00 -6.81
C ILE A 189 -15.45 -18.25 -7.02
N ASP A 190 -15.88 -18.44 -8.26
CA ASP A 190 -17.27 -18.70 -8.66
C ASP A 190 -18.28 -17.69 -8.06
N GLY A 191 -17.95 -16.42 -8.09
CA GLY A 191 -18.76 -15.33 -7.56
C GLY A 191 -18.77 -15.22 -6.04
N ARG A 192 -17.99 -16.01 -5.31
CA ARG A 192 -17.86 -15.99 -3.86
C ARG A 192 -16.51 -15.43 -3.44
N LEU A 193 -16.50 -14.61 -2.40
CA LEU A 193 -15.28 -14.03 -1.87
C LEU A 193 -14.75 -14.87 -0.71
N TYR A 194 -13.57 -15.40 -0.91
CA TYR A 194 -12.83 -16.14 0.11
C TYR A 194 -11.64 -15.34 0.62
N GLY A 195 -11.33 -15.53 1.91
CA GLY A 195 -10.15 -14.95 2.52
C GLY A 195 -9.54 -15.89 3.57
N VAL A 196 -8.22 -15.82 3.68
CA VAL A 196 -7.45 -16.52 4.71
C VAL A 196 -6.58 -15.51 5.45
N GLU A 197 -6.81 -15.40 6.76
CA GLU A 197 -5.88 -14.65 7.62
C GLU A 197 -4.63 -15.48 7.85
N THR A 198 -3.48 -14.95 7.42
CA THR A 198 -2.22 -15.73 7.39
C THR A 198 -1.78 -16.22 8.76
N SER A 199 -2.10 -15.47 9.83
CA SER A 199 -1.77 -15.85 11.21
C SER A 199 -2.64 -16.98 11.75
N LYS A 200 -3.88 -17.11 11.31
CA LYS A 200 -4.86 -18.07 11.82
C LYS A 200 -5.05 -19.28 10.92
N GLN A 201 -4.72 -19.16 9.64
CA GLN A 201 -4.88 -20.19 8.62
C GLN A 201 -6.33 -20.77 8.53
N VAL A 202 -7.32 -19.94 8.84
CA VAL A 202 -8.74 -20.29 8.77
C VAL A 202 -9.33 -19.68 7.51
N LEU A 203 -9.90 -20.52 6.66
CA LEU A 203 -10.62 -20.09 5.47
C LEU A 203 -11.97 -19.50 5.90
N GLN A 204 -12.24 -18.29 5.42
CA GLN A 204 -13.51 -17.62 5.62
C GLN A 204 -14.10 -17.19 4.29
N ARG A 205 -15.41 -17.33 4.16
CA ARG A 205 -16.19 -16.67 3.12
C ARG A 205 -16.69 -15.33 3.65
N PHE A 206 -16.54 -14.29 2.85
CA PHE A 206 -16.91 -12.91 3.19
C PHE A 206 -18.15 -12.48 2.44
N SER A 207 -19.09 -11.80 3.13
CA SER A 207 -20.09 -11.01 2.43
C SER A 207 -19.41 -9.78 1.79
N GLN A 208 -19.94 -9.34 0.64
CA GLN A 208 -19.42 -8.16 -0.06
C GLN A 208 -19.46 -6.92 0.83
N TYR A 209 -20.55 -6.75 1.58
CA TYR A 209 -20.70 -5.62 2.50
C TYR A 209 -19.57 -5.56 3.53
N PHE A 210 -19.32 -6.67 4.24
CA PHE A 210 -18.29 -6.72 5.28
C PHE A 210 -16.88 -6.54 4.73
N PHE A 211 -16.61 -7.14 3.56
CA PHE A 211 -15.34 -6.95 2.89
C PHE A 211 -15.10 -5.49 2.52
N LEU A 212 -16.09 -4.82 1.91
CA LEU A 212 -15.97 -3.41 1.53
C LEU A 212 -15.78 -2.52 2.75
N GLU A 213 -16.53 -2.72 3.83
CA GLU A 213 -16.38 -1.97 5.08
C GLU A 213 -14.94 -2.07 5.60
N ARG A 214 -14.38 -3.28 5.65
CA ARG A 214 -13.01 -3.52 6.10
C ARG A 214 -11.97 -2.92 5.16
N CYS A 215 -12.08 -3.21 3.88
CA CYS A 215 -11.14 -2.75 2.88
C CYS A 215 -11.11 -1.22 2.80
N TYR A 216 -12.27 -0.57 2.80
CA TYR A 216 -12.36 0.89 2.77
C TYR A 216 -11.81 1.52 4.05
N THR A 217 -12.06 0.93 5.21
CA THR A 217 -11.48 1.37 6.48
C THR A 217 -9.94 1.31 6.41
N TRP A 218 -9.36 0.20 5.97
CA TRP A 218 -7.91 0.05 5.84
C TRP A 218 -7.30 1.02 4.83
N LEU A 219 -8.02 1.28 3.75
CA LEU A 219 -7.60 2.22 2.71
C LEU A 219 -7.94 3.68 3.03
N GLY A 220 -8.61 3.97 4.15
CA GLY A 220 -9.07 5.32 4.50
C GLY A 220 -10.05 5.89 3.47
N ILE A 221 -10.85 5.02 2.82
CA ILE A 221 -11.91 5.42 1.89
C ILE A 221 -13.20 5.54 2.70
N PRO A 222 -13.93 6.67 2.63
CA PRO A 222 -15.23 6.79 3.27
C PRO A 222 -16.20 5.71 2.76
N PHE A 223 -16.87 5.03 3.69
CA PHE A 223 -17.81 3.95 3.36
C PHE A 223 -19.27 4.34 3.57
N ARG A 224 -19.54 5.29 4.48
CA ARG A 224 -20.87 5.80 4.81
C ARG A 224 -20.97 7.30 4.55
N GLU A 225 -22.19 7.81 4.37
CA GLU A 225 -22.40 9.27 4.19
C GLU A 225 -21.80 10.08 5.36
N GLU A 226 -21.88 9.58 6.59
CA GLU A 226 -21.31 10.20 7.80
C GLU A 226 -19.77 10.31 7.77
N ASP A 227 -19.09 9.48 6.98
CA ASP A 227 -17.64 9.51 6.83
C ASP A 227 -17.17 10.65 5.91
N PHE A 228 -18.10 11.31 5.21
CA PHE A 228 -17.80 12.46 4.33
C PHE A 228 -17.99 13.83 5.01
N ALA A 229 -18.48 13.86 6.24
CA ALA A 229 -18.73 15.09 7.00
C ALA A 229 -17.51 15.52 7.84
#